data_692517c112f292a545424ae2d7fafe0d
#
_entry.id   692517c112f292a545424ae2d7fafe0d
#
_cell.length_a   1.000
_cell.length_b   1.000
_cell.length_c   1.000
_cell.angle_alpha   90.00
_cell.angle_beta   90.00
_cell.angle_gamma   90.00
#
_symmetry.space_group_name_H-M   'P 1'
#
loop_
_entity.id
_entity.type
_entity.pdbx_description
1 polymer ?
#
loop_
_entity_poly.entity_id
_entity_poly.type
_entity_poly.pdbx_seq_one_letter_code
_entity_poly.pdbx_strand_id
1 'polypeptide(L)'
;YVPAKKGYSNVINREENRGAIPPSQGYILVDIRKCQGCTSCMLACTLVHEGVENPSLSRIQIIQNPFESFPDDVTIEQCRQCVDPACVSVCPTDALRANAGYGNVRMIDRTKCIGCGDCIEACPYTPSRPVAVSDEKFNDDLKVRKCDLCADTPYHWDDAGGGPEGKQACVEVCPVDAIKFTTKIPVQEGDEGYKVNLRGTNWRRLGYPIG
;
A
#
# COMPACT_ATOMS: atom_id res chain seq x y z
N TYR A 1 1.04 7.12 -19.58
CA TYR A 1 -0.32 7.64 -19.24
C TYR A 1 -1.29 7.16 -20.32
N VAL A 2 -2.08 6.15 -20.04
CA VAL A 2 -3.15 5.69 -20.93
C VAL A 2 -4.43 6.33 -20.43
N PRO A 3 -5.14 7.14 -21.23
CA PRO A 3 -6.40 7.73 -20.78
C PRO A 3 -7.45 6.64 -20.57
N ALA A 4 -8.15 6.69 -19.45
CA ALA A 4 -9.24 5.82 -19.11
C ALA A 4 -10.31 5.86 -20.20
N LYS A 5 -10.77 4.69 -20.68
CA LYS A 5 -11.90 4.58 -21.59
C LYS A 5 -13.14 5.11 -20.88
N LYS A 6 -13.67 6.27 -21.31
CA LYS A 6 -14.99 6.75 -20.93
C LYS A 6 -16.04 5.71 -21.35
N GLY A 7 -16.75 5.16 -20.37
CA GLY A 7 -17.91 4.32 -20.65
C GLY A 7 -18.30 3.28 -19.61
N TYR A 8 -18.34 3.65 -18.32
CA TYR A 8 -19.11 2.89 -17.33
C TYR A 8 -19.78 3.84 -16.35
N SER A 9 -20.77 4.58 -16.82
CA SER A 9 -21.70 5.33 -15.97
C SER A 9 -22.89 4.44 -15.58
N ASN A 10 -22.63 3.36 -14.88
CA ASN A 10 -23.65 2.69 -14.08
C ASN A 10 -23.05 2.49 -12.68
N VAL A 11 -22.85 3.58 -11.97
CA VAL A 11 -22.70 3.56 -10.53
C VAL A 11 -24.09 3.18 -9.99
N ILE A 12 -24.37 1.88 -9.94
CA ILE A 12 -25.42 1.34 -9.09
C ILE A 12 -25.04 1.80 -7.69
N ASN A 13 -25.94 2.49 -6.99
CA ASN A 13 -25.85 2.84 -5.58
C ASN A 13 -25.53 1.58 -4.75
N ARG A 14 -24.25 1.23 -4.67
CA ARG A 14 -23.75 0.10 -3.88
C ARG A 14 -23.44 0.51 -2.44
N GLU A 15 -23.54 1.81 -2.12
CA GLU A 15 -23.30 2.33 -0.79
C GLU A 15 -24.33 1.84 0.25
N GLU A 16 -25.56 1.55 -0.17
CA GLU A 16 -26.65 1.16 0.74
C GLU A 16 -26.62 -0.29 1.21
N ASN A 17 -25.78 -1.17 0.64
CA ASN A 17 -25.78 -2.62 0.95
C ASN A 17 -24.43 -3.21 1.38
N ARG A 18 -23.37 -2.42 1.51
CA ARG A 18 -22.12 -2.92 2.08
C ARG A 18 -22.10 -2.58 3.56
N GLY A 19 -22.20 -3.61 4.40
CA GLY A 19 -21.91 -3.50 5.83
C GLY A 19 -20.54 -2.82 6.05
N ALA A 20 -20.33 -2.23 7.21
CA ALA A 20 -19.08 -1.55 7.54
C ALA A 20 -17.87 -2.44 7.21
N ILE A 21 -16.93 -1.95 6.40
CA ILE A 21 -15.73 -2.70 6.04
C ILE A 21 -14.82 -2.74 7.28
N PRO A 22 -14.50 -3.93 7.81
CA PRO A 22 -13.72 -4.02 9.04
C PRO A 22 -12.32 -3.43 8.85
N PRO A 23 -11.74 -2.76 9.87
CA PRO A 23 -10.40 -2.19 9.78
C PRO A 23 -9.34 -3.28 9.58
N SER A 24 -8.24 -2.92 8.95
CA SER A 24 -7.06 -3.79 8.85
C SER A 24 -6.47 -4.02 10.24
N GLN A 25 -5.97 -5.22 10.49
CA GLN A 25 -5.25 -5.55 11.72
C GLN A 25 -3.76 -5.18 11.69
N GLY A 26 -3.31 -4.56 10.59
CA GLY A 26 -1.92 -4.15 10.43
C GLY A 26 -1.74 -2.91 9.58
N TYR A 27 -0.70 -2.14 9.91
CA TYR A 27 -0.33 -0.88 9.28
C TYR A 27 1.19 -0.75 9.21
N ILE A 28 1.69 -0.10 8.16
CA ILE A 28 3.09 0.28 8.05
C ILE A 28 3.23 1.76 8.39
N LEU A 29 4.15 2.05 9.29
CA LEU A 29 4.58 3.40 9.64
C LEU A 29 5.98 3.64 9.13
N VAL A 30 6.28 4.88 8.73
CA VAL A 30 7.59 5.26 8.22
C VAL A 30 8.06 6.54 8.90
N ASP A 31 9.27 6.50 9.47
CA ASP A 31 10.00 7.68 9.93
C ASP A 31 10.96 8.14 8.83
N ILE A 32 10.53 9.10 8.01
CA ILE A 32 11.37 9.60 6.92
C ILE A 32 12.64 10.33 7.40
N ARG A 33 12.70 10.81 8.63
CA ARG A 33 13.93 11.41 9.19
C ARG A 33 15.04 10.38 9.37
N LYS A 34 14.67 9.08 9.47
CA LYS A 34 15.64 7.98 9.50
C LYS A 34 15.93 7.41 8.12
N CYS A 35 15.03 7.63 7.16
CA CYS A 35 15.17 7.06 5.83
C CYS A 35 16.36 7.67 5.10
N GLN A 36 17.23 6.81 4.58
CA GLN A 36 18.43 7.19 3.81
C GLN A 36 18.21 7.06 2.30
N GLY A 37 17.00 6.73 1.85
CA GLY A 37 16.71 6.55 0.42
C GLY A 37 17.36 5.33 -0.22
N CYS A 38 17.85 4.35 0.56
CA CYS A 38 18.62 3.21 0.07
C CYS A 38 17.86 2.21 -0.81
N THR A 39 16.55 2.37 -0.94
CA THR A 39 15.63 1.54 -1.77
C THR A 39 15.56 0.04 -1.45
N SER A 40 16.25 -0.46 -0.42
CA SER A 40 16.23 -1.88 -0.03
C SER A 40 14.81 -2.41 0.18
N CYS A 41 13.91 -1.60 0.75
CA CYS A 41 12.50 -1.95 0.93
C CYS A 41 11.76 -2.15 -0.40
N MET A 42 12.13 -1.42 -1.46
CA MET A 42 11.56 -1.59 -2.80
C MET A 42 12.00 -2.93 -3.40
N LEU A 43 13.29 -3.24 -3.32
CA LEU A 43 13.85 -4.50 -3.83
C LEU A 43 13.26 -5.70 -3.09
N ALA A 44 13.23 -5.66 -1.77
CA ALA A 44 12.63 -6.72 -0.97
C ALA A 44 11.14 -6.94 -1.30
N CYS A 45 10.40 -5.86 -1.49
CA CYS A 45 8.98 -5.93 -1.87
C CYS A 45 8.78 -6.64 -3.21
N THR A 46 9.60 -6.34 -4.22
CA THR A 46 9.48 -6.99 -5.54
C THR A 46 9.93 -8.44 -5.51
N LEU A 47 10.98 -8.75 -4.77
CA LEU A 47 11.46 -10.13 -4.62
C LEU A 47 10.41 -11.04 -4.01
N VAL A 48 9.79 -10.66 -2.89
CA VAL A 48 8.78 -11.53 -2.22
C VAL A 48 7.47 -11.64 -2.99
N HIS A 49 7.09 -10.64 -3.77
CA HIS A 49 5.82 -10.65 -4.51
C HIS A 49 5.94 -11.21 -5.93
N GLU A 50 7.00 -10.86 -6.63
CA GLU A 50 7.12 -11.14 -8.06
C GLU A 50 8.31 -12.08 -8.38
N GLY A 51 9.22 -12.30 -7.42
CA GLY A 51 10.42 -13.13 -7.61
C GLY A 51 11.48 -12.50 -8.51
N VAL A 52 11.37 -11.19 -8.78
CA VAL A 52 12.28 -10.45 -9.67
C VAL A 52 12.71 -9.14 -9.03
N GLU A 53 13.90 -8.68 -9.40
CA GLU A 53 14.44 -7.40 -8.99
C GLU A 53 13.98 -6.30 -9.96
N ASN A 54 12.82 -5.72 -9.70
CA ASN A 54 12.29 -4.62 -10.50
C ASN A 54 11.58 -3.58 -9.60
N PRO A 55 12.27 -2.49 -9.20
CA PRO A 55 11.71 -1.46 -8.33
C PRO A 55 10.38 -0.86 -8.81
N SER A 56 10.13 -0.85 -10.14
CA SER A 56 8.88 -0.35 -10.70
C SER A 56 7.65 -1.19 -10.29
N LEU A 57 7.85 -2.44 -9.91
CA LEU A 57 6.81 -3.35 -9.45
C LEU A 57 6.61 -3.29 -7.93
N SER A 58 7.44 -2.53 -7.24
CA SER A 58 7.36 -2.40 -5.79
C SER A 58 6.06 -1.72 -5.36
N ARG A 59 5.47 -2.24 -4.31
CA ARG A 59 4.23 -1.73 -3.68
C ARG A 59 4.50 -0.66 -2.62
N ILE A 60 5.77 -0.36 -2.38
CA ILE A 60 6.30 0.79 -1.63
C ILE A 60 7.29 1.51 -2.54
N GLN A 61 7.19 2.83 -2.64
CA GLN A 61 8.06 3.63 -3.50
C GLN A 61 8.81 4.66 -2.67
N ILE A 62 10.11 4.72 -2.87
CA ILE A 62 11.00 5.75 -2.32
C ILE A 62 11.27 6.73 -3.44
N ILE A 63 10.91 7.98 -3.24
CA ILE A 63 11.12 9.06 -4.18
C ILE A 63 12.14 10.01 -3.56
N GLN A 64 13.23 10.25 -4.27
CA GLN A 64 14.25 11.23 -3.88
C GLN A 64 14.15 12.44 -4.79
N ASN A 65 14.10 13.63 -4.19
CA ASN A 65 14.17 14.89 -4.90
C ASN A 65 15.57 15.49 -4.70
N PRO A 66 16.44 15.46 -5.73
CA PRO A 66 17.82 15.95 -5.60
C PRO A 66 17.92 17.46 -5.46
N PHE A 67 16.82 18.20 -5.66
CA PHE A 67 16.76 19.66 -5.53
C PHE A 67 16.28 20.12 -4.14
N GLU A 68 15.85 19.19 -3.31
CA GLU A 68 15.46 19.46 -1.93
C GLU A 68 16.55 19.05 -0.95
N SER A 69 16.60 19.73 0.19
CA SER A 69 17.52 19.39 1.26
C SER A 69 16.85 18.53 2.31
N PHE A 70 17.63 17.72 3.01
CA PHE A 70 17.14 17.03 4.21
C PHE A 70 16.45 18.07 5.15
N PRO A 71 15.26 17.79 5.62
CA PRO A 71 14.57 16.52 5.66
C PRO A 71 13.51 16.32 4.55
N ASP A 72 13.46 17.11 3.50
CA ASP A 72 12.38 17.09 2.50
C ASP A 72 12.77 16.38 1.19
N ASP A 73 14.00 15.90 1.11
CA ASP A 73 14.59 15.21 -0.04
C ASP A 73 14.07 13.80 -0.31
N VAL A 74 13.43 13.16 0.69
CA VAL A 74 12.89 11.80 0.55
C VAL A 74 11.41 11.76 0.85
N THR A 75 10.64 11.12 -0.03
CA THR A 75 9.23 10.80 0.18
C THR A 75 9.02 9.30 0.06
N ILE A 76 8.13 8.74 0.89
CA ILE A 76 7.80 7.32 0.88
C ILE A 76 6.32 7.15 0.62
N GLU A 77 6.03 6.44 -0.48
CA GLU A 77 4.71 6.18 -0.96
C GLU A 77 4.33 4.71 -0.72
N GLN A 78 3.36 4.47 0.15
CA GLN A 78 2.86 3.12 0.44
C GLN A 78 1.37 3.15 0.78
N CYS A 79 0.67 2.03 0.62
CA CYS A 79 -0.74 1.92 0.96
C CYS A 79 -0.95 2.03 2.47
N ARG A 80 -1.91 2.86 2.87
CA ARG A 80 -2.21 3.18 4.27
C ARG A 80 -3.17 2.20 4.94
N GLN A 81 -3.68 1.20 4.22
CA GLN A 81 -4.67 0.26 4.74
C GLN A 81 -5.86 0.99 5.41
N CYS A 82 -6.38 2.05 4.76
CA CYS A 82 -7.39 2.97 5.29
C CYS A 82 -8.49 2.28 6.09
N VAL A 83 -8.96 2.92 7.16
CA VAL A 83 -10.12 2.44 7.95
C VAL A 83 -11.37 2.48 7.09
N ASP A 84 -11.56 3.60 6.39
CA ASP A 84 -12.59 3.75 5.36
C ASP A 84 -11.94 3.69 3.97
N PRO A 85 -11.91 2.49 3.35
CA PRO A 85 -11.16 2.27 2.12
C PRO A 85 -12.01 2.56 0.89
N ALA A 86 -12.09 3.81 0.44
CA ALA A 86 -12.82 4.22 -0.78
C ALA A 86 -12.48 3.32 -1.99
N CYS A 87 -11.22 2.91 -2.13
CA CYS A 87 -10.79 2.02 -3.22
C CYS A 87 -11.43 0.62 -3.18
N VAL A 88 -11.80 0.12 -1.99
CA VAL A 88 -12.55 -1.13 -1.84
C VAL A 88 -14.02 -0.92 -2.25
N SER A 89 -14.60 0.19 -1.80
CA SER A 89 -16.02 0.50 -2.05
C SER A 89 -16.36 0.65 -3.53
N VAL A 90 -15.43 1.17 -4.34
CA VAL A 90 -15.65 1.40 -5.78
C VAL A 90 -15.33 0.20 -6.66
N CYS A 91 -14.71 -0.87 -6.14
CA CYS A 91 -14.28 -1.99 -6.98
C CYS A 91 -15.49 -2.76 -7.56
N PRO A 92 -15.69 -2.76 -8.90
CA PRO A 92 -16.88 -3.33 -9.51
C PRO A 92 -16.92 -4.86 -9.48
N THR A 93 -15.77 -5.50 -9.39
CA THR A 93 -15.61 -6.97 -9.43
C THR A 93 -15.31 -7.58 -8.08
N ASP A 94 -15.30 -6.79 -7.00
CA ASP A 94 -14.82 -7.19 -5.67
C ASP A 94 -13.40 -7.81 -5.67
N ALA A 95 -12.61 -7.49 -6.70
CA ALA A 95 -11.20 -7.88 -6.77
C ALA A 95 -10.40 -7.24 -5.62
N LEU A 96 -10.68 -5.98 -5.31
CA LEU A 96 -10.09 -5.28 -4.16
C LEU A 96 -11.06 -5.36 -2.98
N ARG A 97 -10.64 -6.02 -1.92
CA ARG A 97 -11.46 -6.27 -0.73
C ARG A 97 -10.64 -6.31 0.55
N ALA A 98 -11.32 -6.17 1.69
CA ALA A 98 -10.77 -6.57 2.99
C ALA A 98 -10.78 -8.09 3.06
N ASN A 99 -9.64 -8.73 3.31
CA ASN A 99 -9.53 -10.17 3.35
C ASN A 99 -9.50 -10.66 4.81
N ALA A 100 -10.60 -11.27 5.25
CA ALA A 100 -10.72 -11.75 6.63
C ALA A 100 -9.68 -12.82 6.99
N GLY A 101 -9.25 -13.65 6.02
CA GLY A 101 -8.22 -14.67 6.21
C GLY A 101 -6.82 -14.09 6.46
N TYR A 102 -6.64 -12.78 6.21
CA TYR A 102 -5.40 -12.05 6.44
C TYR A 102 -5.65 -10.78 7.28
N GLY A 103 -6.44 -10.91 8.36
CA GLY A 103 -6.67 -9.80 9.27
C GLY A 103 -7.25 -8.54 8.60
N ASN A 104 -8.17 -8.73 7.69
CA ASN A 104 -8.85 -7.65 6.95
C ASN A 104 -7.92 -6.74 6.14
N VAL A 105 -6.74 -7.19 5.78
CA VAL A 105 -5.84 -6.46 4.88
C VAL A 105 -6.55 -6.17 3.55
N ARG A 106 -6.38 -4.94 3.03
CA ARG A 106 -6.94 -4.56 1.72
C ARG A 106 -6.08 -5.18 0.64
N MET A 107 -6.56 -6.26 0.07
CA MET A 107 -5.84 -7.07 -0.94
C MET A 107 -6.55 -7.04 -2.29
N ILE A 108 -5.78 -7.30 -3.35
CA ILE A 108 -6.29 -7.39 -4.71
C ILE A 108 -6.14 -8.84 -5.19
N ASP A 109 -7.25 -9.43 -5.55
CA ASP A 109 -7.31 -10.66 -6.30
C ASP A 109 -7.12 -10.33 -7.79
N ARG A 110 -5.91 -10.55 -8.30
CA ARG A 110 -5.56 -10.21 -9.69
C ARG A 110 -6.37 -11.03 -10.71
N THR A 111 -6.87 -12.20 -10.34
CA THR A 111 -7.70 -13.02 -11.24
C THR A 111 -9.04 -12.35 -11.53
N LYS A 112 -9.58 -11.59 -10.56
CA LYS A 112 -10.85 -10.85 -10.68
C LYS A 112 -10.66 -9.42 -11.15
N CYS A 113 -9.43 -8.90 -11.08
CA CYS A 113 -9.14 -7.53 -11.47
C CYS A 113 -9.26 -7.36 -12.98
N ILE A 114 -10.07 -6.41 -13.41
CA ILE A 114 -10.27 -6.06 -14.84
C ILE A 114 -9.47 -4.81 -15.27
N GLY A 115 -8.64 -4.24 -14.40
CA GLY A 115 -7.82 -3.08 -14.70
C GLY A 115 -8.58 -1.77 -14.92
N CYS A 116 -9.83 -1.63 -14.45
CA CYS A 116 -10.68 -0.46 -14.72
C CYS A 116 -10.10 0.88 -14.22
N GLY A 117 -9.28 0.86 -13.17
CA GLY A 117 -8.67 2.08 -12.62
C GLY A 117 -9.48 2.78 -11.53
N ASP A 118 -10.73 2.41 -11.27
CA ASP A 118 -11.61 3.10 -10.31
C ASP A 118 -10.97 3.23 -8.91
N CYS A 119 -10.27 2.19 -8.47
CA CYS A 119 -9.56 2.22 -7.19
C CYS A 119 -8.37 3.18 -7.15
N ILE A 120 -7.80 3.53 -8.32
CA ILE A 120 -6.74 4.52 -8.46
C ILE A 120 -7.34 5.90 -8.29
N GLU A 121 -8.45 6.18 -8.98
CA GLU A 121 -9.16 7.45 -8.92
C GLU A 121 -9.77 7.72 -7.53
N ALA A 122 -10.29 6.68 -6.88
CA ALA A 122 -10.87 6.79 -5.54
C ALA A 122 -9.82 6.90 -4.41
N CYS A 123 -8.54 6.71 -4.71
CA CYS A 123 -7.49 6.83 -3.69
C CYS A 123 -7.32 8.29 -3.27
N PRO A 124 -7.45 8.62 -1.96
CA PRO A 124 -7.35 10.00 -1.50
C PRO A 124 -5.92 10.57 -1.53
N TYR A 125 -4.95 9.78 -1.94
CA TYR A 125 -3.52 10.17 -1.96
C TYR A 125 -3.03 10.52 -3.34
N THR A 126 -2.08 11.45 -3.39
CA THR A 126 -1.33 11.82 -4.59
C THR A 126 0.16 11.58 -4.34
N PRO A 127 0.81 10.70 -5.15
CA PRO A 127 0.21 9.79 -6.11
C PRO A 127 -0.69 8.72 -5.46
N SER A 128 -1.59 8.12 -6.24
CA SER A 128 -2.48 7.05 -5.74
C SER A 128 -1.65 5.84 -5.29
N ARG A 129 -2.12 5.14 -4.26
CA ARG A 129 -1.42 3.95 -3.74
C ARG A 129 -1.68 2.67 -4.53
N PRO A 130 -2.88 2.42 -5.07
CA PRO A 130 -3.07 1.43 -6.13
C PRO A 130 -2.42 1.90 -7.42
N VAL A 131 -1.76 0.99 -8.14
CA VAL A 131 -1.12 1.25 -9.43
C VAL A 131 -1.49 0.15 -10.41
N ALA A 132 -1.93 0.51 -11.62
CA ALA A 132 -2.20 -0.45 -12.69
C ALA A 132 -0.92 -0.66 -13.50
N VAL A 133 -0.58 -1.92 -13.72
CA VAL A 133 0.55 -2.34 -14.54
C VAL A 133 0.16 -3.50 -15.44
N SER A 134 0.79 -3.60 -16.60
CA SER A 134 0.69 -4.79 -17.45
C SER A 134 1.24 -6.00 -16.71
N ASP A 135 0.54 -7.13 -16.79
CA ASP A 135 0.88 -8.34 -16.06
C ASP A 135 1.00 -9.53 -17.03
N GLU A 136 2.22 -9.97 -17.29
CA GLU A 136 2.51 -11.08 -18.23
C GLU A 136 1.76 -12.37 -17.85
N LYS A 137 1.53 -12.60 -16.54
CA LYS A 137 0.76 -13.76 -16.05
C LYS A 137 -0.71 -13.72 -16.46
N PHE A 138 -1.17 -12.58 -16.96
CA PHE A 138 -2.56 -12.34 -17.40
C PHE A 138 -2.61 -11.79 -18.82
N ASN A 139 -1.76 -12.29 -19.71
CA ASN A 139 -1.68 -11.92 -21.13
C ASN A 139 -1.50 -10.41 -21.36
N ASP A 140 -0.66 -9.79 -20.55
CA ASP A 140 -0.38 -8.34 -20.55
C ASP A 140 -1.60 -7.45 -20.25
N ASP A 141 -2.68 -8.02 -19.72
CA ASP A 141 -3.79 -7.22 -19.19
C ASP A 141 -3.34 -6.33 -18.04
N LEU A 142 -3.95 -5.16 -17.94
CA LEU A 142 -3.73 -4.28 -16.80
C LEU A 142 -4.28 -4.90 -15.51
N LYS A 143 -3.42 -5.08 -14.54
CA LYS A 143 -3.78 -5.53 -13.19
C LYS A 143 -3.32 -4.52 -12.16
N VAL A 144 -4.13 -4.30 -11.15
CA VAL A 144 -3.78 -3.34 -10.11
C VAL A 144 -2.92 -4.02 -9.04
N ARG A 145 -1.90 -3.31 -8.57
CA ARG A 145 -1.04 -3.69 -7.44
C ARG A 145 -1.08 -2.62 -6.36
N LYS A 146 -0.98 -3.01 -5.12
CA LYS A 146 -0.82 -2.14 -3.95
C LYS A 146 -0.25 -2.95 -2.78
N CYS A 147 0.26 -2.28 -1.77
CA CYS A 147 0.73 -2.93 -0.55
C CYS A 147 -0.41 -3.74 0.11
N ASP A 148 -0.13 -4.99 0.40
CA ASP A 148 -0.98 -5.98 1.07
C ASP A 148 -0.36 -6.49 2.37
N LEU A 149 0.62 -5.78 2.93
CA LEU A 149 1.39 -6.18 4.11
C LEU A 149 2.13 -7.51 3.92
N CYS A 150 2.50 -7.83 2.68
CA CYS A 150 3.11 -9.11 2.29
C CYS A 150 2.22 -10.34 2.59
N ALA A 151 0.89 -10.18 2.65
CA ALA A 151 -0.03 -11.28 2.92
C ALA A 151 -0.11 -12.30 1.76
N ASP A 152 0.15 -11.86 0.53
CA ASP A 152 0.21 -12.72 -0.66
C ASP A 152 1.59 -12.59 -1.33
N THR A 153 2.56 -13.33 -0.79
CA THR A 153 3.97 -13.28 -1.18
C THR A 153 4.51 -14.67 -1.48
N PRO A 154 4.40 -15.15 -2.72
CA PRO A 154 4.80 -16.52 -3.09
C PRO A 154 6.30 -16.79 -2.95
N TYR A 155 7.13 -15.77 -2.84
CA TYR A 155 8.60 -15.88 -2.73
C TYR A 155 9.12 -15.35 -1.39
N HIS A 156 8.29 -15.36 -0.33
CA HIS A 156 8.74 -14.89 0.97
C HIS A 156 9.83 -15.80 1.53
N TRP A 157 10.86 -15.21 2.14
CA TRP A 157 11.98 -15.95 2.74
C TRP A 157 11.68 -16.54 4.12
N ASP A 158 10.58 -16.10 4.76
CA ASP A 158 10.09 -16.65 6.02
C ASP A 158 8.89 -17.56 5.72
N ASP A 159 8.91 -18.78 6.21
CA ASP A 159 7.85 -19.77 5.97
C ASP A 159 6.49 -19.33 6.53
N ALA A 160 6.48 -18.48 7.57
CA ALA A 160 5.26 -17.88 8.09
C ALA A 160 4.67 -16.83 7.13
N GLY A 161 5.44 -16.38 6.13
CA GLY A 161 5.04 -15.34 5.19
C GLY A 161 4.87 -13.97 5.85
N GLY A 162 4.03 -13.14 5.23
CA GLY A 162 3.70 -11.80 5.71
C GLY A 162 2.29 -11.69 6.30
N GLY A 163 1.69 -10.51 6.16
CA GLY A 163 0.40 -10.19 6.77
C GLY A 163 0.53 -9.69 8.20
N PRO A 164 -0.58 -9.44 8.90
CA PRO A 164 -0.55 -8.90 10.27
C PRO A 164 0.10 -9.82 11.30
N GLU A 165 0.12 -11.12 11.05
CA GLU A 165 0.70 -12.14 11.95
C GLU A 165 2.10 -12.57 11.54
N GLY A 166 2.56 -12.14 10.36
CA GLY A 166 3.85 -12.48 9.80
C GLY A 166 4.79 -11.29 9.71
N LYS A 167 5.81 -11.41 8.85
CA LYS A 167 6.85 -10.40 8.65
C LYS A 167 6.64 -9.63 7.35
N GLN A 168 6.79 -8.32 7.40
CA GLN A 168 6.71 -7.48 6.21
C GLN A 168 8.14 -7.27 5.69
N ALA A 169 8.39 -7.68 4.45
CA ALA A 169 9.70 -7.64 3.83
C ALA A 169 10.39 -6.27 3.94
N CYS A 170 9.64 -5.18 3.72
CA CYS A 170 10.17 -3.83 3.81
C CYS A 170 10.58 -3.41 5.24
N VAL A 171 9.95 -3.98 6.26
CA VAL A 171 10.30 -3.76 7.69
C VAL A 171 11.59 -4.50 8.01
N GLU A 172 11.66 -5.78 7.66
CA GLU A 172 12.79 -6.66 7.99
C GLU A 172 14.13 -6.20 7.37
N VAL A 173 14.08 -5.63 6.15
CA VAL A 173 15.29 -5.23 5.44
C VAL A 173 15.71 -3.78 5.68
N CYS A 174 14.95 -3.01 6.46
CA CYS A 174 15.27 -1.60 6.67
C CYS A 174 16.51 -1.44 7.56
N PRO A 175 17.67 -0.99 7.04
CA PRO A 175 18.92 -0.99 7.82
C PRO A 175 18.96 0.07 8.92
N VAL A 176 18.00 0.99 8.92
CA VAL A 176 17.93 2.12 9.86
C VAL A 176 16.63 2.14 10.66
N ASP A 177 15.85 1.06 10.65
CA ASP A 177 14.57 0.95 11.34
C ASP A 177 13.60 2.12 11.05
N ALA A 178 13.66 2.65 9.84
CA ALA A 178 12.78 3.73 9.40
C ALA A 178 11.34 3.23 9.13
N ILE A 179 11.17 1.94 8.86
CA ILE A 179 9.89 1.31 8.57
C ILE A 179 9.50 0.39 9.72
N LYS A 180 8.28 0.52 10.21
CA LYS A 180 7.79 -0.28 11.33
C LYS A 180 6.38 -0.78 11.07
N PHE A 181 6.09 -1.97 11.57
CA PHE A 181 4.76 -2.53 11.60
C PHE A 181 4.05 -2.17 12.91
N THR A 182 2.74 -1.95 12.83
CA THR A 182 1.88 -1.76 14.02
C THR A 182 0.48 -2.32 13.78
N THR A 183 -0.14 -2.80 14.86
CA THR A 183 -1.56 -3.18 14.88
C THR A 183 -2.47 -2.03 15.34
N LYS A 184 -1.88 -0.95 15.87
CA LYS A 184 -2.63 0.25 16.25
C LYS A 184 -3.05 1.01 15.01
N ILE A 185 -4.32 1.39 14.93
CA ILE A 185 -4.84 2.22 13.85
C ILE A 185 -4.14 3.59 13.89
N PRO A 186 -3.42 3.98 12.82
CA PRO A 186 -2.85 5.32 12.73
C PRO A 186 -3.95 6.38 12.58
N VAL A 187 -3.60 7.65 12.83
CA VAL A 187 -4.51 8.77 12.56
C VAL A 187 -4.91 8.76 11.09
N GLN A 188 -6.23 8.82 10.83
CA GLN A 188 -6.81 8.62 9.50
C GLN A 188 -7.56 9.86 8.97
N GLU A 189 -7.50 10.98 9.67
CA GLU A 189 -8.30 12.17 9.35
C GLU A 189 -7.60 13.06 8.34
N GLY A 190 -8.23 13.25 7.18
CA GLY A 190 -7.80 14.14 6.10
C GLY A 190 -6.35 13.91 5.66
N ASP A 191 -5.77 14.86 4.95
CA ASP A 191 -4.35 14.82 4.57
C ASP A 191 -3.44 14.83 5.81
N GLU A 192 -3.87 15.49 6.86
CA GLU A 192 -3.14 15.51 8.13
C GLU A 192 -3.16 14.18 8.88
N GLY A 193 -4.22 13.39 8.73
CA GLY A 193 -4.33 12.05 9.32
C GLY A 193 -3.24 11.09 8.83
N TYR A 194 -2.66 11.39 7.68
CA TYR A 194 -1.60 10.61 7.06
C TYR A 194 -0.19 11.12 7.32
N LYS A 195 -0.04 12.14 8.13
CA LYS A 195 1.27 12.62 8.61
C LYS A 195 2.04 11.58 9.41
N VAL A 196 1.46 10.41 9.64
CA VAL A 196 2.18 9.25 10.20
C VAL A 196 3.45 8.91 9.43
N ASN A 197 3.50 9.26 8.13
CA ASN A 197 4.66 9.05 7.27
C ASN A 197 5.34 10.36 6.88
N LEU A 198 4.90 11.49 7.42
CA LEU A 198 5.50 12.78 7.11
C LEU A 198 6.55 13.16 8.15
N ARG A 199 7.52 13.92 7.70
CA ARG A 199 8.53 14.52 8.59
C ARG A 199 7.84 15.41 9.63
N GLY A 200 8.40 15.45 10.81
CA GLY A 200 7.80 16.20 11.92
C GLY A 200 6.59 15.52 12.58
N THR A 201 6.12 14.39 12.07
CA THR A 201 5.06 13.62 12.70
C THR A 201 5.45 13.26 14.14
N ASN A 202 4.55 13.50 15.06
CA ASN A 202 4.77 13.15 16.46
C ASN A 202 4.57 11.65 16.68
N TRP A 203 5.65 10.88 16.54
CA TRP A 203 5.66 9.44 16.71
C TRP A 203 5.24 8.96 18.10
N ARG A 204 5.37 9.83 19.13
CA ARG A 204 4.86 9.51 20.48
C ARG A 204 3.35 9.24 20.46
N ARG A 205 2.59 9.98 19.66
CA ARG A 205 1.13 9.77 19.53
C ARG A 205 0.79 8.38 18.99
N LEU A 206 1.72 7.78 18.27
CA LEU A 206 1.60 6.43 17.71
C LEU A 206 2.18 5.35 18.64
N GLY A 207 2.67 5.74 19.83
CA GLY A 207 3.23 4.81 20.80
C GLY A 207 4.68 4.39 20.53
N TYR A 208 5.40 5.09 19.64
CA TYR A 208 6.80 4.83 19.38
C TYR A 208 7.69 5.73 20.24
N PRO A 209 8.79 5.21 20.81
CA PRO A 209 9.79 6.05 21.45
C PRO A 209 10.42 6.95 20.38
N ILE A 210 10.58 8.23 20.72
CA ILE A 210 11.39 9.15 19.94
C ILE A 210 12.78 9.08 20.54
N GLY A 211 13.75 8.60 19.77
CA GLY A 211 15.15 8.66 20.15
C GLY A 211 15.69 10.08 20.09
#